data_c82d0ac713a4c24cf598eff6b34a7150
#
_entry.id   c82d0ac713a4c24cf598eff6b34a7150
#
_cell.length_a   1.000
_cell.length_b   1.000
_cell.length_c   1.000
_cell.angle_alpha   90.00
_cell.angle_beta   90.00
_cell.angle_gamma   90.00
#
_symmetry.space_group_name_H-M   'P 1'
#
loop_
_entity.id
_entity.type
_entity.pdbx_description
1 polymer ?
#
loop_
_entity_poly.entity_id
_entity_poly.type
_entity_poly.pdbx_seq_one_letter_code
_entity_poly.pdbx_strand_id
1 'polypeptide(L)'
;MIDAIPGLADMTPAWLTAQLHKNGYDAKVISVESHAIGTGQVGATYRLKLTYDGQANGAPPTLVAKLPSNDPVSKAAGRSYMTYMRESRFYALFAGKKPMAIPNHLFIAFDDDSHDFALLMHDLPSHAPGNQLLVPTRAEAEL
;
A
#
# COMPACT_ATOMS: atom_id res chain seq x y z
N MET A 1 -4.94 -9.12 -19.81
CA MET A 1 -3.73 -9.77 -19.23
C MET A 1 -3.26 -8.85 -18.14
N ILE A 2 -3.35 -9.26 -16.88
CA ILE A 2 -2.76 -8.49 -15.79
C ILE A 2 -1.26 -8.71 -15.93
N ASP A 3 -0.51 -7.62 -16.16
CA ASP A 3 0.94 -7.68 -16.04
C ASP A 3 1.29 -8.28 -14.68
N ALA A 4 2.41 -8.98 -14.57
CA ALA A 4 2.82 -9.65 -13.34
C ALA A 4 2.61 -8.75 -12.11
N ILE A 5 2.13 -9.33 -10.99
CA ILE A 5 1.96 -8.59 -9.73
C ILE A 5 3.31 -8.00 -9.31
N PRO A 6 3.45 -6.68 -9.21
CA PRO A 6 4.73 -6.06 -8.88
C PRO A 6 5.13 -6.37 -7.43
N GLY A 7 6.36 -6.80 -7.23
CA GLY A 7 7.00 -6.83 -5.92
C GLY A 7 7.60 -5.48 -5.54
N LEU A 8 8.21 -5.39 -4.35
CA LEU A 8 8.84 -4.15 -3.89
C LEU A 8 9.94 -3.66 -4.83
N ALA A 9 10.75 -4.58 -5.38
CA ALA A 9 11.84 -4.25 -6.30
C ALA A 9 11.35 -3.69 -7.65
N ASP A 10 10.13 -4.01 -8.04
CA ASP A 10 9.52 -3.53 -9.28
C ASP A 10 8.96 -2.11 -9.15
N MET A 11 8.79 -1.62 -7.91
CA MET A 11 8.30 -0.26 -7.62
C MET A 11 9.43 0.77 -7.79
N THR A 12 10.04 0.76 -8.97
CA THR A 12 11.13 1.66 -9.36
C THR A 12 10.65 3.10 -9.49
N PRO A 13 11.55 4.11 -9.51
CA PRO A 13 11.19 5.49 -9.80
C PRO A 13 10.37 5.66 -11.08
N ALA A 14 10.72 4.92 -12.15
CA ALA A 14 9.99 4.96 -13.42
C ALA A 14 8.58 4.37 -13.29
N TRP A 15 8.44 3.25 -12.61
CA TRP A 15 7.14 2.64 -12.37
C TRP A 15 6.24 3.55 -11.51
N LEU A 16 6.78 4.12 -10.42
CA LEU A 16 6.06 5.05 -9.54
C LEU A 16 5.63 6.32 -10.28
N THR A 17 6.50 6.87 -11.13
CA THR A 17 6.15 8.00 -12.02
C THR A 17 4.95 7.67 -12.89
N ALA A 18 4.94 6.47 -13.50
CA ALA A 18 3.82 6.05 -14.34
C ALA A 18 2.51 5.90 -13.54
N GLN A 19 2.57 5.40 -12.30
CA GLN A 19 1.36 5.32 -11.45
C GLN A 19 0.88 6.71 -11.03
N LEU A 20 1.78 7.63 -10.68
CA LEU A 20 1.42 9.02 -10.36
C LEU A 20 0.74 9.70 -11.55
N HIS A 21 1.28 9.59 -12.75
CA HIS A 21 0.69 10.17 -13.96
C HIS A 21 -0.72 9.60 -14.24
N LYS A 22 -0.92 8.28 -14.10
CA LYS A 22 -2.25 7.65 -14.24
C LYS A 22 -3.26 8.19 -13.24
N ASN A 23 -2.81 8.70 -12.10
CA ASN A 23 -3.65 9.28 -11.05
C ASN A 23 -3.68 10.82 -11.07
N GLY A 24 -3.22 11.45 -12.16
CA GLY A 24 -3.35 12.89 -12.38
C GLY A 24 -2.27 13.75 -11.74
N TYR A 25 -1.18 13.17 -11.24
CA TYR A 25 -0.03 13.92 -10.72
C TYR A 25 1.00 14.13 -11.80
N ASP A 26 1.32 15.38 -12.12
CA ASP A 26 2.41 15.74 -13.05
C ASP A 26 3.73 15.87 -12.27
N ALA A 27 4.28 14.73 -11.87
CA ALA A 27 5.52 14.66 -11.09
C ALA A 27 6.36 13.47 -11.53
N LYS A 28 7.69 13.66 -11.58
CA LYS A 28 8.66 12.64 -11.95
C LYS A 28 9.46 12.22 -10.73
N VAL A 29 9.37 10.95 -10.35
CA VAL A 29 10.17 10.36 -9.27
C VAL A 29 11.56 10.08 -9.78
N ILE A 30 12.59 10.51 -9.04
CA ILE A 30 14.01 10.23 -9.32
C ILE A 30 14.63 9.25 -8.33
N SER A 31 14.07 9.15 -7.13
CA SER A 31 14.54 8.23 -6.09
C SER A 31 13.37 7.76 -5.22
N VAL A 32 13.47 6.54 -4.71
CA VAL A 32 12.56 5.96 -3.74
C VAL A 32 13.35 5.26 -2.64
N GLU A 33 13.02 5.57 -1.39
CA GLU A 33 13.51 4.87 -0.20
C GLU A 33 12.35 4.10 0.41
N SER A 34 12.53 2.80 0.67
CA SER A 34 11.49 1.94 1.26
C SER A 34 11.84 1.56 2.69
N HIS A 35 10.87 1.67 3.59
CA HIS A 35 10.98 1.27 4.98
C HIS A 35 9.81 0.37 5.35
N ALA A 36 10.09 -0.79 5.93
CA ALA A 36 9.03 -1.65 6.46
C ALA A 36 8.32 -0.95 7.62
N ILE A 37 7.00 -0.98 7.63
CA ILE A 37 6.15 -0.40 8.67
C ILE A 37 5.09 -1.39 9.13
N GLY A 38 4.64 -1.19 10.38
CA GLY A 38 3.58 -2.04 10.96
C GLY A 38 4.07 -3.41 11.42
N THR A 39 3.16 -4.14 12.04
CA THR A 39 3.39 -5.48 12.62
C THR A 39 2.49 -6.53 11.94
N GLY A 40 2.22 -6.34 10.64
CA GLY A 40 1.34 -7.21 9.86
C GLY A 40 1.79 -8.68 9.90
N GLN A 41 0.86 -9.58 10.25
CA GLN A 41 1.14 -11.00 10.41
C GLN A 41 1.24 -11.72 9.06
N VAL A 42 0.42 -11.39 8.10
CA VAL A 42 0.30 -12.12 6.82
C VAL A 42 0.69 -11.30 5.59
N GLY A 43 0.90 -10.00 5.74
CA GLY A 43 1.33 -9.10 4.68
C GLY A 43 2.53 -8.26 5.08
N ALA A 44 3.27 -7.78 4.09
CA ALA A 44 4.36 -6.84 4.28
C ALA A 44 3.87 -5.44 3.86
N THR A 45 4.09 -4.45 4.72
CA THR A 45 3.72 -3.06 4.46
C THR A 45 4.99 -2.21 4.46
N TYR A 46 5.13 -1.38 3.43
CA TYR A 46 6.28 -0.50 3.26
C TYR A 46 5.83 0.93 3.07
N ARG A 47 6.47 1.86 3.76
CA ARG A 47 6.40 3.28 3.43
C ARG A 47 7.47 3.58 2.38
N LEU A 48 7.05 4.17 1.28
CA LEU A 48 7.90 4.62 0.18
C LEU A 48 8.06 6.13 0.29
N LYS A 49 9.26 6.61 0.55
CA LYS A 49 9.60 8.03 0.54
C LYS A 49 10.10 8.40 -0.86
N LEU A 50 9.45 9.36 -1.47
CA LEU A 50 9.68 9.75 -2.86
C LEU A 50 10.50 11.04 -2.94
N THR A 51 11.48 11.06 -3.85
CA THR A 51 12.19 12.27 -4.24
C THR A 51 11.83 12.59 -5.69
N TYR A 52 11.48 13.83 -5.97
CA TYR A 52 11.02 14.28 -7.26
C TYR A 52 12.07 15.09 -8.01
N ASP A 53 12.01 15.05 -9.35
CA ASP A 53 12.77 15.91 -10.24
C ASP A 53 12.10 17.30 -10.29
N GLY A 54 12.61 18.25 -9.52
CA GLY A 54 12.00 19.57 -9.39
C GLY A 54 10.81 19.59 -8.43
N GLN A 55 9.69 20.18 -8.86
CA GLN A 55 8.52 20.34 -8.02
C GLN A 55 7.63 19.09 -8.02
N ALA A 56 7.10 18.75 -6.86
CA ALA A 56 6.20 17.61 -6.69
C ALA A 56 4.80 17.84 -7.31
N ASN A 57 4.43 19.08 -7.64
CA ASN A 57 3.13 19.43 -8.26
C ASN A 57 1.91 18.80 -7.55
N GLY A 58 1.93 18.81 -6.23
CA GLY A 58 0.87 18.21 -5.41
C GLY A 58 0.97 16.68 -5.22
N ALA A 59 1.95 16.03 -5.81
CA ALA A 59 2.19 14.60 -5.58
C ALA A 59 2.62 14.34 -4.11
N PRO A 60 2.20 13.22 -3.51
CA PRO A 60 2.49 12.94 -2.11
C PRO A 60 3.98 12.64 -1.89
N PRO A 61 4.59 13.13 -0.79
CA PRO A 61 6.00 12.86 -0.48
C PRO A 61 6.24 11.40 -0.06
N THR A 62 5.19 10.72 0.40
CA THR A 62 5.23 9.32 0.80
C THR A 62 4.02 8.57 0.27
N LEU A 63 4.21 7.29 -0.04
CA LEU A 63 3.16 6.34 -0.37
C LEU A 63 3.32 5.09 0.51
N VAL A 64 2.27 4.29 0.60
CA VAL A 64 2.31 2.99 1.28
C VAL A 64 2.08 1.87 0.27
N ALA A 65 2.99 0.91 0.26
CA ALA A 65 2.85 -0.32 -0.51
C ALA A 65 2.51 -1.48 0.42
N LYS A 66 1.47 -2.25 0.06
CA LYS A 66 1.12 -3.51 0.73
C LYS A 66 1.29 -4.66 -0.23
N LEU A 67 2.03 -5.66 0.20
CA LEU A 67 2.49 -6.82 -0.57
C LEU A 67 2.28 -8.10 0.24
N PRO A 68 2.33 -9.29 -0.39
CA PRO A 68 2.40 -10.55 0.35
C PRO A 68 3.60 -10.56 1.31
N SER A 69 3.47 -11.29 2.41
CA SER A 69 4.58 -11.49 3.35
C SER A 69 5.80 -12.11 2.66
N ASN A 70 7.00 -11.69 3.08
CA ASN A 70 8.24 -12.34 2.67
C ASN A 70 8.48 -13.67 3.38
N ASP A 71 7.82 -13.90 4.53
CA ASP A 71 7.85 -15.18 5.22
C ASP A 71 6.91 -16.19 4.52
N PRO A 72 7.44 -17.37 4.08
CA PRO A 72 6.65 -18.34 3.33
C PRO A 72 5.41 -18.86 4.06
N VAL A 73 5.48 -19.03 5.39
CA VAL A 73 4.39 -19.55 6.21
C VAL A 73 3.27 -18.50 6.30
N SER A 74 3.62 -17.26 6.62
CA SER A 74 2.69 -16.13 6.66
C SER A 74 2.06 -15.86 5.30
N LYS A 75 2.85 -15.96 4.22
CA LYS A 75 2.36 -15.81 2.85
C LYS A 75 1.34 -16.90 2.50
N ALA A 76 1.64 -18.16 2.82
CA ALA A 76 0.72 -19.28 2.60
C ALA A 76 -0.59 -19.09 3.39
N ALA A 77 -0.51 -18.62 4.64
CA ALA A 77 -1.69 -18.30 5.44
C ALA A 77 -2.52 -17.18 4.81
N GLY A 78 -1.89 -16.09 4.37
CA GLY A 78 -2.56 -14.97 3.68
C GLY A 78 -3.34 -15.40 2.44
N ARG A 79 -2.76 -16.32 1.66
CA ARG A 79 -3.39 -16.94 0.49
C ARG A 79 -4.56 -17.85 0.89
N SER A 80 -4.34 -18.78 1.82
CA SER A 80 -5.34 -19.78 2.25
C SER A 80 -6.57 -19.14 2.88
N TYR A 81 -6.39 -18.08 3.67
CA TYR A 81 -7.49 -17.33 4.28
C TYR A 81 -8.09 -16.27 3.35
N MET A 82 -7.64 -16.18 2.09
CA MET A 82 -8.10 -15.19 1.12
C MET A 82 -7.94 -13.74 1.60
N THR A 83 -6.98 -13.48 2.49
CA THR A 83 -6.78 -12.15 3.11
C THR A 83 -6.43 -11.13 2.04
N TYR A 84 -5.52 -11.46 1.13
CA TYR A 84 -5.07 -10.60 0.05
C TYR A 84 -6.20 -10.25 -0.92
N MET A 85 -7.00 -11.24 -1.31
CA MET A 85 -8.17 -11.03 -2.16
C MET A 85 -9.20 -10.09 -1.51
N ARG A 86 -9.50 -10.34 -0.22
CA ARG A 86 -10.49 -9.53 0.51
C ARG A 86 -10.03 -8.08 0.62
N GLU A 87 -8.77 -7.86 0.95
CA GLU A 87 -8.20 -6.52 1.04
C GLU A 87 -8.21 -5.82 -0.31
N SER A 88 -7.75 -6.48 -1.38
CA SER A 88 -7.77 -5.94 -2.73
C SER A 88 -9.16 -5.55 -3.19
N ARG A 89 -10.14 -6.44 -2.99
CA ARG A 89 -11.55 -6.18 -3.35
C ARG A 89 -12.16 -5.06 -2.51
N PHE A 90 -11.82 -4.98 -1.22
CA PHE A 90 -12.27 -3.89 -0.37
C PHE A 90 -11.85 -2.54 -0.94
N TYR A 91 -10.56 -2.34 -1.21
CA TYR A 91 -10.09 -1.08 -1.78
C TYR A 91 -10.66 -0.81 -3.18
N ALA A 92 -10.78 -1.83 -4.03
CA ALA A 92 -11.38 -1.68 -5.35
C ALA A 92 -12.85 -1.25 -5.30
N LEU A 93 -13.63 -1.77 -4.34
CA LEU A 93 -15.04 -1.46 -4.18
C LEU A 93 -15.29 -0.07 -3.56
N PHE A 94 -14.45 0.34 -2.61
CA PHE A 94 -14.64 1.56 -1.81
C PHE A 94 -13.80 2.74 -2.27
N ALA A 95 -12.97 2.59 -3.31
CA ALA A 95 -12.25 3.71 -3.90
C ALA A 95 -13.19 4.83 -4.31
N GLY A 96 -12.96 6.02 -3.78
CA GLY A 96 -13.75 7.21 -4.07
C GLY A 96 -15.20 7.18 -3.55
N LYS A 97 -15.63 6.13 -2.84
CA LYS A 97 -16.97 6.04 -2.23
C LYS A 97 -16.86 6.34 -0.74
N LYS A 98 -17.47 7.45 -0.32
CA LYS A 98 -17.61 7.73 1.12
C LYS A 98 -18.84 6.99 1.67
N PRO A 99 -18.77 6.31 2.85
CA PRO A 99 -18.72 7.10 4.09
C PRO A 99 -17.48 6.86 4.98
N MET A 100 -16.53 6.03 4.60
CA MET A 100 -15.37 5.78 5.46
C MET A 100 -14.14 6.57 5.00
N ALA A 101 -13.38 7.12 5.96
CA ALA A 101 -12.08 7.70 5.69
C ALA A 101 -11.06 6.58 5.47
N ILE A 102 -10.95 6.10 4.24
CA ILE A 102 -9.93 5.13 3.82
C ILE A 102 -8.90 5.82 2.91
N PRO A 103 -7.63 5.41 2.94
CA PRO A 103 -6.65 5.91 1.99
C PRO A 103 -7.08 5.62 0.55
N ASN A 104 -6.95 6.61 -0.34
CA ASN A 104 -7.12 6.35 -1.76
C ASN A 104 -5.96 5.50 -2.27
N HIS A 105 -6.23 4.55 -3.16
CA HIS A 105 -5.18 3.78 -3.83
C HIS A 105 -4.79 4.42 -5.17
N LEU A 106 -3.53 4.26 -5.54
CA LEU A 106 -2.98 4.64 -6.84
C LEU A 106 -2.86 3.43 -7.76
N PHE A 107 -2.66 2.26 -7.16
CA PHE A 107 -2.55 1.00 -7.90
C PHE A 107 -3.10 -0.14 -7.04
N ILE A 108 -3.75 -1.08 -7.69
CA ILE A 108 -4.21 -2.32 -7.09
C ILE A 108 -4.15 -3.43 -8.13
N ALA A 109 -3.62 -4.56 -7.75
CA ALA A 109 -3.63 -5.79 -8.53
C ALA A 109 -3.82 -7.00 -7.62
N PHE A 110 -4.49 -8.00 -8.13
CA PHE A 110 -4.67 -9.30 -7.50
C PHE A 110 -4.68 -10.35 -8.60
N ASP A 111 -4.01 -11.46 -8.37
CA ASP A 111 -3.95 -12.61 -9.27
C ASP A 111 -4.75 -13.75 -8.66
N ASP A 112 -5.79 -14.19 -9.37
CA ASP A 112 -6.69 -15.26 -8.91
C ASP A 112 -6.01 -16.65 -8.88
N ASP A 113 -4.95 -16.86 -9.64
CA ASP A 113 -4.23 -18.15 -9.70
C ASP A 113 -3.18 -18.26 -8.59
N SER A 114 -2.31 -17.27 -8.46
CA SER A 114 -1.27 -17.24 -7.43
C SER A 114 -1.77 -16.76 -6.06
N HIS A 115 -2.91 -16.08 -6.03
CA HIS A 115 -3.45 -15.34 -4.87
C HIS A 115 -2.49 -14.27 -4.32
N ASP A 116 -1.57 -13.79 -5.15
CA ASP A 116 -0.72 -12.64 -4.81
C ASP A 116 -1.43 -11.33 -5.10
N PHE A 117 -0.99 -10.27 -4.45
CA PHE A 117 -1.54 -8.94 -4.63
C PHE A 117 -0.46 -7.86 -4.53
N ALA A 118 -0.77 -6.68 -5.02
CA ALA A 118 -0.03 -5.47 -4.72
C ALA A 118 -1.01 -4.31 -4.61
N LEU A 119 -0.83 -3.49 -3.60
CA LEU A 119 -1.64 -2.30 -3.35
C LEU A 119 -0.71 -1.14 -3.07
N LEU A 120 -0.84 -0.05 -3.84
CA LEU A 120 -0.16 1.21 -3.61
C LEU A 120 -1.20 2.26 -3.25
N MET A 121 -1.04 2.91 -2.10
CA MET A 121 -2.02 3.86 -1.57
C MET A 121 -1.36 5.12 -1.00
N HIS A 122 -2.17 6.14 -0.79
CA HIS A 122 -1.74 7.32 -0.04
C HIS A 122 -1.34 6.95 1.39
N ASP A 123 -0.27 7.58 1.86
CA ASP A 123 0.16 7.48 3.26
C ASP A 123 -0.71 8.36 4.16
N LEU A 124 -0.83 7.98 5.42
CA LEU A 124 -1.47 8.74 6.48
C LEU A 124 -0.41 9.10 7.56
N PRO A 125 0.59 9.93 7.22
CA PRO A 125 1.75 10.16 8.09
C PRO A 125 1.39 10.85 9.41
N SER A 126 0.26 11.54 9.46
CA SER A 126 -0.25 12.21 10.68
C SER A 126 -0.96 11.25 11.65
N HIS A 127 -1.21 10.00 11.23
CA HIS A 127 -1.87 9.00 12.06
C HIS A 127 -0.82 8.06 12.66
N ALA A 128 -0.80 7.95 13.99
CA ALA A 128 0.01 6.97 14.67
C ALA A 128 -0.61 5.57 14.48
N PRO A 129 0.13 4.58 13.96
CA PRO A 129 -0.37 3.22 13.93
C PRO A 129 -0.53 2.70 15.36
N GLY A 130 -1.67 2.10 15.66
CA GLY A 130 -1.85 1.39 16.91
C GLY A 130 -0.86 0.21 17.02
N ASN A 131 -0.41 -0.09 18.22
CA ASN A 131 0.39 -1.29 18.48
C ASN A 131 -0.51 -2.40 18.98
N GLN A 132 -0.78 -3.38 18.12
CA GLN A 132 -1.65 -4.51 18.46
C GLN A 132 -1.12 -5.42 19.59
N LEU A 133 0.14 -5.24 20.01
CA LEU A 133 0.74 -5.94 21.15
C LEU A 133 0.51 -5.21 22.48
N LEU A 134 -0.02 -3.99 22.43
CA LEU A 134 -0.36 -3.21 23.61
C LEU A 134 -1.88 -3.06 23.71
N VAL A 135 -2.39 -3.16 24.93
CA VAL A 135 -3.81 -2.87 25.19
C VAL A 135 -3.98 -1.34 25.07
N PRO A 136 -4.88 -0.86 24.20
CA PRO A 136 -5.12 0.57 24.11
C PRO A 136 -5.71 1.10 25.42
N THR A 137 -5.38 2.34 25.76
CA THR A 137 -6.06 3.03 26.85
C THR A 137 -7.50 3.32 26.46
N ARG A 138 -8.36 3.60 27.45
CA ARG A 138 -9.75 3.96 27.19
C ARG A 138 -9.87 5.19 26.27
N ALA A 139 -9.04 6.19 26.47
CA ALA A 139 -9.02 7.39 25.61
C ALA A 139 -8.66 7.08 24.16
N GLU A 140 -7.73 6.15 23.92
CA GLU A 140 -7.37 5.71 22.55
C GLU A 140 -8.44 4.84 21.92
N ALA A 141 -9.27 4.16 22.70
CA ALA A 141 -10.35 3.32 22.20
C ALA A 141 -11.65 4.10 21.91
N GLU A 142 -11.78 5.31 22.44
CA GLU A 142 -12.93 6.22 22.26
C GLU A 142 -12.74 7.22 21.10
N LEU A 143 -11.59 7.20 20.39
CA LEU A 143 -11.31 8.01 19.21
C LEU A 143 -11.88 7.35 17.95
#